data_63234409def0bf7ce3b89b73ce813e4d
#
_entry.id   63234409def0bf7ce3b89b73ce813e4d
#
_cell.length_a   1.000
_cell.length_b   1.000
_cell.length_c   1.000
_cell.angle_alpha   90.00
_cell.angle_beta   90.00
_cell.angle_gamma   90.00
#
_symmetry.space_group_name_H-M   'P 1'
#
loop_
_entity.id
_entity.type
_entity.pdbx_description
1 polymer ?
#
loop_
_entity_poly.entity_id
_entity_poly.type
_entity_poly.pdbx_seq_one_letter_code
_entity_poly.pdbx_strand_id
1 'polypeptide(L)'
;MKIEGKFIFKVAGTLTAISLVVALLLGLTNMLTADKIAAINKQKTEEALAKVVSAADCEFPPMEEIPQAMIDAANEQGGKLSEVYEVQSGGDTIGYAFKVTASGSQGNIVMIVGVDTDLTVTGVSIVNNSETKGIGSKVMDNEATSAGTGALDQFVGKSGAG
;
A
#
# COMPACT_ATOMS: atom_id res chain seq x y z
N MET A 1 -45.67 0.09 26.90
CA MET A 1 -45.95 -0.07 25.44
C MET A 1 -45.73 -1.53 25.10
N LYS A 2 -46.79 -2.30 24.78
CA LYS A 2 -46.60 -3.71 24.34
C LYS A 2 -46.29 -3.68 22.85
N ILE A 3 -45.06 -3.98 22.50
CA ILE A 3 -44.66 -4.14 21.09
C ILE A 3 -45.16 -5.49 20.63
N GLU A 4 -46.08 -5.51 19.63
CA GLU A 4 -46.62 -6.74 19.08
C GLU A 4 -45.55 -7.50 18.33
N GLY A 5 -45.39 -8.81 18.60
CA GLY A 5 -44.41 -9.67 17.94
C GLY A 5 -44.49 -9.63 16.42
N LYS A 6 -45.72 -9.48 15.88
CA LYS A 6 -45.98 -9.36 14.43
C LYS A 6 -45.31 -8.11 13.81
N PHE A 7 -45.24 -6.99 14.57
CA PHE A 7 -44.55 -5.77 14.14
C PHE A 7 -43.04 -6.01 14.07
N ILE A 8 -42.48 -6.66 15.10
CA ILE A 8 -41.02 -6.98 15.15
C ILE A 8 -40.67 -7.88 13.95
N PHE A 9 -41.42 -8.93 13.68
CA PHE A 9 -41.19 -9.82 12.54
C PHE A 9 -41.24 -9.08 11.19
N LYS A 10 -42.19 -8.18 11.03
CA LYS A 10 -42.33 -7.40 9.80
C LYS A 10 -41.13 -6.46 9.59
N VAL A 11 -40.71 -5.73 10.62
CA VAL A 11 -39.57 -4.81 10.55
C VAL A 11 -38.29 -5.59 10.35
N ALA A 12 -38.06 -6.65 11.13
CA ALA A 12 -36.86 -7.48 10.99
C ALA A 12 -36.77 -8.11 9.59
N GLY A 13 -37.88 -8.67 9.09
CA GLY A 13 -37.93 -9.26 7.74
C GLY A 13 -37.63 -8.25 6.64
N THR A 14 -38.19 -7.04 6.75
CA THR A 14 -37.93 -5.98 5.77
C THR A 14 -36.43 -5.54 5.81
N LEU A 15 -35.89 -5.34 6.99
CA LEU A 15 -34.46 -4.96 7.13
C LEU A 15 -33.55 -6.08 6.61
N THR A 16 -33.85 -7.34 6.92
CA THR A 16 -33.08 -8.48 6.41
C THR A 16 -33.13 -8.54 4.89
N ALA A 17 -34.32 -8.37 4.28
CA ALA A 17 -34.46 -8.38 2.84
C ALA A 17 -33.64 -7.26 2.16
N ILE A 18 -33.72 -6.04 2.69
CA ILE A 18 -32.94 -4.92 2.17
C ILE A 18 -31.43 -5.19 2.31
N SER A 19 -30.97 -5.65 3.48
CA SER A 19 -29.57 -5.98 3.71
C SER A 19 -29.04 -7.05 2.77
N LEU A 20 -29.86 -8.06 2.47
CA LEU A 20 -29.53 -9.15 1.56
C LEU A 20 -29.38 -8.66 0.12
N VAL A 21 -30.30 -7.81 -0.34
CA VAL A 21 -30.20 -7.18 -1.68
C VAL A 21 -28.97 -6.32 -1.80
N VAL A 22 -28.69 -5.47 -0.81
CA VAL A 22 -27.49 -4.62 -0.79
C VAL A 22 -26.20 -5.45 -0.78
N ALA A 23 -26.16 -6.50 0.04
CA ALA A 23 -24.98 -7.39 0.12
C ALA A 23 -24.74 -8.12 -1.22
N LEU A 24 -25.80 -8.58 -1.90
CA LEU A 24 -25.71 -9.20 -3.23
C LEU A 24 -25.17 -8.21 -4.28
N LEU A 25 -25.69 -7.00 -4.29
CA LEU A 25 -25.25 -5.96 -5.23
C LEU A 25 -23.78 -5.58 -5.01
N LEU A 26 -23.36 -5.42 -3.76
CA LEU A 26 -21.97 -5.12 -3.41
C LEU A 26 -21.05 -6.29 -3.78
N GLY A 27 -21.45 -7.53 -3.49
CA GLY A 27 -20.70 -8.72 -3.85
C GLY A 27 -20.55 -8.87 -5.36
N LEU A 28 -21.59 -8.65 -6.12
CA LEU A 28 -21.56 -8.70 -7.59
C LEU A 28 -20.65 -7.60 -8.17
N THR A 29 -20.77 -6.38 -7.67
CA THR A 29 -19.92 -5.26 -8.08
C THR A 29 -18.45 -5.55 -7.79
N ASN A 30 -18.14 -6.06 -6.59
CA ASN A 30 -16.78 -6.44 -6.22
C ASN A 30 -16.22 -7.53 -7.15
N MET A 31 -17.03 -8.55 -7.46
CA MET A 31 -16.62 -9.63 -8.38
C MET A 31 -16.28 -9.10 -9.78
N LEU A 32 -17.07 -8.15 -10.30
CA LEU A 32 -16.85 -7.57 -11.64
C LEU A 32 -15.66 -6.62 -11.69
N THR A 33 -15.27 -6.03 -10.56
CA THR A 33 -14.19 -5.02 -10.49
C THR A 33 -12.88 -5.56 -9.94
N ALA A 34 -12.86 -6.74 -9.32
CA ALA A 34 -11.70 -7.30 -8.65
C ALA A 34 -10.46 -7.41 -9.56
N ASP A 35 -10.64 -7.95 -10.77
CA ASP A 35 -9.54 -8.12 -11.72
C ASP A 35 -8.97 -6.77 -12.18
N LYS A 36 -9.86 -5.78 -12.38
CA LYS A 36 -9.43 -4.44 -12.79
C LYS A 36 -8.69 -3.71 -11.66
N ILE A 37 -9.13 -3.88 -10.42
CA ILE A 37 -8.44 -3.36 -9.23
C ILE A 37 -7.06 -4.02 -9.08
N ALA A 38 -6.97 -5.33 -9.25
CA ALA A 38 -5.71 -6.06 -9.20
C ALA A 38 -4.72 -5.58 -10.28
N ALA A 39 -5.18 -5.39 -11.52
CA ALA A 39 -4.36 -4.88 -12.61
C ALA A 39 -3.85 -3.45 -12.34
N ILE A 40 -4.72 -2.55 -11.84
CA ILE A 40 -4.33 -1.18 -11.48
C ILE A 40 -3.31 -1.18 -10.32
N ASN A 41 -3.50 -2.02 -9.32
CA ASN A 41 -2.57 -2.11 -8.19
C ASN A 41 -1.21 -2.65 -8.64
N LYS A 42 -1.18 -3.62 -9.57
CA LYS A 42 0.06 -4.12 -10.16
C LYS A 42 0.80 -3.02 -10.91
N GLN A 43 0.09 -2.30 -11.80
CA GLN A 43 0.67 -1.18 -12.55
C GLN A 43 1.25 -0.12 -11.61
N LYS A 44 0.50 0.29 -10.58
CA LYS A 44 0.99 1.27 -9.59
C LYS A 44 2.23 0.78 -8.82
N THR A 45 2.30 -0.52 -8.54
CA THR A 45 3.48 -1.11 -7.90
C THR A 45 4.69 -1.04 -8.83
N GLU A 46 4.52 -1.39 -10.12
CA GLU A 46 5.58 -1.31 -11.13
C GLU A 46 6.05 0.14 -11.33
N GLU A 47 5.14 1.10 -11.41
CA GLU A 47 5.46 2.54 -11.48
C GLU A 47 6.22 3.02 -10.23
N ALA A 48 5.84 2.54 -9.05
CA ALA A 48 6.50 2.89 -7.80
C ALA A 48 7.91 2.28 -7.71
N LEU A 49 8.08 1.03 -8.14
CA LEU A 49 9.39 0.37 -8.25
C LEU A 49 10.35 1.16 -9.15
N ALA A 50 9.88 1.57 -10.33
CA ALA A 50 10.67 2.36 -11.25
C ALA A 50 11.08 3.73 -10.69
N LYS A 51 10.28 4.32 -9.78
CA LYS A 51 10.58 5.62 -9.16
C LYS A 51 11.61 5.56 -8.04
N VAL A 52 11.70 4.44 -7.32
CA VAL A 52 12.60 4.31 -6.16
C VAL A 52 14.01 3.89 -6.55
N VAL A 53 14.22 3.54 -7.83
CA VAL A 53 15.50 3.12 -8.38
C VAL A 53 15.94 4.12 -9.44
N SER A 54 17.13 4.67 -9.28
CA SER A 54 17.68 5.68 -10.20
C SER A 54 18.36 5.08 -11.44
N ALA A 55 18.52 3.76 -11.52
CA ALA A 55 19.16 3.07 -12.64
C ALA A 55 18.15 2.75 -13.76
N ALA A 56 18.58 2.93 -15.01
CA ALA A 56 17.81 2.52 -16.17
C ALA A 56 17.90 1.01 -16.38
N ASP A 57 16.87 0.42 -17.00
CA ASP A 57 16.84 -1.00 -17.38
C ASP A 57 16.96 -1.98 -16.18
N CYS A 58 16.25 -1.68 -15.09
CA CYS A 58 16.16 -2.57 -13.94
C CYS A 58 15.01 -3.55 -14.05
N GLU A 59 15.26 -4.78 -13.64
CA GLU A 59 14.25 -5.81 -13.41
C GLU A 59 13.95 -5.91 -11.90
N PHE A 60 12.71 -6.27 -11.57
CA PHE A 60 12.24 -6.34 -10.19
C PHE A 60 11.61 -7.71 -9.90
N PRO A 61 12.39 -8.82 -9.92
CA PRO A 61 11.85 -10.10 -9.54
C PRO A 61 11.44 -10.12 -8.08
N PRO A 62 10.20 -10.57 -7.77
CA PRO A 62 9.76 -10.72 -6.40
C PRO A 62 10.50 -11.87 -5.73
N MET A 63 10.87 -11.72 -4.47
CA MET A 63 11.39 -12.82 -3.67
C MET A 63 10.27 -13.83 -3.38
N GLU A 64 10.53 -15.11 -3.64
CA GLU A 64 9.54 -16.18 -3.41
C GLU A 64 9.26 -16.38 -1.90
N GLU A 65 10.29 -16.25 -1.07
CA GLU A 65 10.18 -16.38 0.39
C GLU A 65 10.81 -15.16 1.07
N ILE A 66 10.01 -14.49 1.91
CA ILE A 66 10.48 -13.38 2.75
C ILE A 66 10.92 -13.99 4.09
N PRO A 67 12.18 -13.80 4.53
CA PRO A 67 12.62 -14.26 5.83
C PRO A 67 11.73 -13.74 6.97
N GLN A 68 11.32 -14.64 7.87
CA GLN A 68 10.41 -14.28 8.97
C GLN A 68 10.97 -13.13 9.83
N ALA A 69 12.29 -13.09 10.03
CA ALA A 69 12.95 -12.01 10.77
C ALA A 69 12.70 -10.61 10.16
N MET A 70 12.59 -10.49 8.83
CA MET A 70 12.25 -9.23 8.17
C MET A 70 10.80 -8.82 8.41
N ILE A 71 9.89 -9.80 8.40
CA ILE A 71 8.47 -9.58 8.69
C ILE A 71 8.31 -9.13 10.15
N ASP A 72 8.99 -9.79 11.08
CA ASP A 72 8.94 -9.46 12.50
C ASP A 72 9.51 -8.08 12.77
N ALA A 73 10.64 -7.73 12.18
CA ALA A 73 11.25 -6.41 12.30
C ALA A 73 10.33 -5.30 11.76
N ALA A 74 9.65 -5.53 10.63
CA ALA A 74 8.68 -4.57 10.10
C ALA A 74 7.48 -4.39 11.04
N ASN A 75 6.95 -5.49 11.60
CA ASN A 75 5.84 -5.48 12.54
C ASN A 75 6.19 -4.73 13.84
N GLU A 76 7.39 -4.92 14.38
CA GLU A 76 7.88 -4.20 15.56
C GLU A 76 7.92 -2.69 15.37
N GLN A 77 8.17 -2.23 14.14
CA GLN A 77 8.14 -0.81 13.76
C GLN A 77 6.74 -0.30 13.34
N GLY A 78 5.70 -1.13 13.50
CA GLY A 78 4.33 -0.76 13.16
C GLY A 78 4.02 -0.79 11.66
N GLY A 79 4.90 -1.37 10.84
CA GLY A 79 4.70 -1.61 9.41
C GLY A 79 4.40 -3.08 9.14
N LYS A 80 3.72 -3.37 8.02
CA LYS A 80 3.53 -4.72 7.52
C LYS A 80 4.27 -4.88 6.21
N LEU A 81 5.30 -5.72 6.20
CA LEU A 81 6.01 -6.11 4.98
C LEU A 81 5.17 -7.12 4.19
N SER A 82 4.84 -6.82 2.94
CA SER A 82 3.99 -7.68 2.11
C SER A 82 4.74 -8.32 0.94
N GLU A 83 5.67 -7.61 0.33
CA GLU A 83 6.44 -8.07 -0.82
C GLU A 83 7.85 -7.50 -0.73
N VAL A 84 8.83 -8.27 -1.20
CA VAL A 84 10.23 -7.83 -1.36
C VAL A 84 10.65 -8.14 -2.79
N TYR A 85 11.28 -7.18 -3.43
CA TYR A 85 11.78 -7.31 -4.79
C TYR A 85 13.31 -7.16 -4.77
N GLU A 86 14.00 -7.99 -5.54
CA GLU A 86 15.38 -7.72 -5.86
C GLU A 86 15.43 -6.68 -6.98
N VAL A 87 16.35 -5.73 -6.87
CA VAL A 87 16.61 -4.77 -7.94
C VAL A 87 17.81 -5.26 -8.73
N GLN A 88 17.59 -5.68 -9.95
CA GLN A 88 18.63 -6.25 -10.81
C GLN A 88 18.89 -5.32 -12.01
N SER A 89 20.15 -5.11 -12.32
CA SER A 89 20.60 -4.37 -13.52
C SER A 89 21.70 -5.18 -14.20
N GLY A 90 21.48 -5.53 -15.48
CA GLY A 90 22.44 -6.33 -16.24
C GLY A 90 22.70 -7.74 -15.69
N GLY A 91 21.81 -8.26 -14.82
CA GLY A 91 21.94 -9.56 -14.17
C GLY A 91 22.57 -9.53 -12.78
N ASP A 92 23.06 -8.37 -12.33
CA ASP A 92 23.59 -8.18 -10.98
C ASP A 92 22.55 -7.55 -10.07
N THR A 93 22.44 -8.01 -8.80
CA THR A 93 21.59 -7.40 -7.78
C THR A 93 22.26 -6.14 -7.25
N ILE A 94 21.63 -5.00 -7.48
CA ILE A 94 22.12 -3.66 -7.09
C ILE A 94 21.37 -3.09 -5.88
N GLY A 95 20.37 -3.77 -5.37
CA GLY A 95 19.59 -3.34 -4.22
C GLY A 95 18.31 -4.15 -4.03
N TYR A 96 17.45 -3.65 -3.16
CA TYR A 96 16.16 -4.26 -2.84
C TYR A 96 15.07 -3.21 -2.77
N ALA A 97 13.83 -3.62 -3.03
CA ALA A 97 12.67 -2.77 -2.84
C ALA A 97 11.63 -3.48 -1.98
N PHE A 98 11.17 -2.81 -0.94
CA PHE A 98 10.26 -3.33 0.08
C PHE A 98 8.88 -2.71 -0.09
N LYS A 99 7.86 -3.53 -0.27
CA LYS A 99 6.47 -3.09 -0.24
C LYS A 99 5.93 -3.18 1.17
N VAL A 100 5.76 -2.03 1.78
CA VAL A 100 5.36 -1.88 3.18
C VAL A 100 3.98 -1.23 3.26
N THR A 101 3.17 -1.72 4.18
CA THR A 101 1.90 -1.10 4.56
C THR A 101 2.02 -0.57 5.97
N ALA A 102 1.75 0.71 6.15
CA ALA A 102 1.69 1.37 7.46
C ALA A 102 0.29 1.95 7.70
N SER A 103 -0.06 2.15 8.96
CA SER A 103 -1.31 2.83 9.33
C SER A 103 -1.16 4.33 9.17
N GLY A 104 -2.00 4.93 8.33
CA GLY A 104 -2.12 6.38 8.21
C GLY A 104 -3.24 6.94 9.09
N SER A 105 -3.55 8.22 8.89
CA SER A 105 -4.60 8.94 9.65
C SER A 105 -6.02 8.52 9.23
N GLN A 106 -6.24 8.28 7.94
CA GLN A 106 -7.56 7.94 7.37
C GLN A 106 -7.64 6.49 6.87
N GLY A 107 -6.52 5.77 6.88
CA GLY A 107 -6.46 4.39 6.42
C GLY A 107 -5.03 3.93 6.19
N ASN A 108 -4.88 2.80 5.52
CA ASN A 108 -3.56 2.26 5.25
C ASN A 108 -2.84 3.04 4.14
N ILE A 109 -1.55 3.23 4.32
CA ILE A 109 -0.63 3.76 3.33
C ILE A 109 0.24 2.59 2.84
N VAL A 110 0.20 2.32 1.55
CA VAL A 110 1.05 1.31 0.90
C VAL A 110 2.14 2.03 0.15
N MET A 111 3.39 1.71 0.45
CA MET A 111 4.56 2.34 -0.13
C MET A 111 5.60 1.32 -0.57
N ILE A 112 6.43 1.72 -1.52
CA ILE A 112 7.67 1.04 -1.88
C ILE A 112 8.84 1.87 -1.34
N VAL A 113 9.75 1.19 -0.65
CA VAL A 113 11.03 1.76 -0.19
C VAL A 113 12.14 1.01 -0.91
N GLY A 114 12.90 1.72 -1.74
CA GLY A 114 14.10 1.20 -2.38
C GLY A 114 15.32 1.40 -1.50
N VAL A 115 16.21 0.41 -1.47
CA VAL A 115 17.52 0.51 -0.83
C VAL A 115 18.58 -0.07 -1.75
N ASP A 116 19.80 0.44 -1.62
CA ASP A 116 20.98 -0.14 -2.29
C ASP A 116 21.56 -1.32 -1.49
N THR A 117 22.67 -1.87 -1.95
CA THR A 117 23.39 -2.97 -1.28
C THR A 117 23.96 -2.59 0.08
N ASP A 118 24.17 -1.30 0.33
CA ASP A 118 24.66 -0.76 1.62
C ASP A 118 23.50 -0.42 2.57
N LEU A 119 22.25 -0.81 2.21
CA LEU A 119 21.00 -0.52 2.93
C LEU A 119 20.73 0.99 3.07
N THR A 120 21.21 1.78 2.13
CA THR A 120 20.88 3.20 2.03
C THR A 120 19.61 3.38 1.20
N VAL A 121 18.68 4.18 1.67
CA VAL A 121 17.42 4.46 0.98
C VAL A 121 17.70 5.19 -0.33
N THR A 122 17.31 4.60 -1.45
CA THR A 122 17.43 5.17 -2.81
C THR A 122 16.18 5.97 -3.19
N GLY A 123 15.03 5.63 -2.64
CA GLY A 123 13.79 6.33 -2.89
C GLY A 123 12.63 5.77 -2.08
N VAL A 124 11.57 6.57 -1.95
CA VAL A 124 10.28 6.18 -1.38
C VAL A 124 9.17 6.61 -2.32
N SER A 125 8.28 5.69 -2.66
CA SER A 125 7.14 5.98 -3.54
C SER A 125 5.85 5.39 -2.97
N ILE A 126 4.77 6.16 -3.01
CA ILE A 126 3.46 5.72 -2.53
C ILE A 126 2.72 4.97 -3.65
N VAL A 127 2.28 3.75 -3.35
CA VAL A 127 1.45 2.93 -4.24
C VAL A 127 -0.03 3.26 -4.05
N ASN A 128 -0.45 3.34 -2.79
CA ASN A 128 -1.84 3.63 -2.45
C ASN A 128 -1.96 4.29 -1.08
N ASN A 129 -2.91 5.20 -0.94
CA ASN A 129 -3.27 5.81 0.34
C ASN A 129 -4.74 6.21 0.36
N SER A 130 -5.27 6.46 1.55
CA SER A 130 -6.65 6.95 1.77
C SER A 130 -6.65 8.31 2.48
N GLU A 131 -5.54 9.04 2.44
CA GLU A 131 -5.39 10.30 3.15
C GLU A 131 -6.25 11.42 2.56
N THR A 132 -6.56 12.41 3.38
CA THR A 132 -7.40 13.54 2.98
C THR A 132 -6.71 14.40 1.94
N LYS A 133 -7.40 14.65 0.82
CA LYS A 133 -6.91 15.53 -0.25
C LYS A 133 -6.59 16.93 0.27
N GLY A 134 -5.43 17.45 -0.13
CA GLY A 134 -4.96 18.80 0.22
C GLY A 134 -4.23 18.91 1.56
N ILE A 135 -4.29 17.85 2.42
CA ILE A 135 -3.56 17.78 3.69
C ILE A 135 -2.57 16.62 3.62
N GLY A 136 -3.05 15.38 3.76
CA GLY A 136 -2.20 14.19 3.70
C GLY A 136 -1.69 13.90 2.28
N SER A 137 -2.47 14.17 1.25
CA SER A 137 -2.06 13.92 -0.13
C SER A 137 -0.81 14.68 -0.56
N LYS A 138 -0.57 15.88 -0.02
CA LYS A 138 0.67 16.65 -0.32
C LYS A 138 1.93 15.90 0.05
N VAL A 139 1.92 15.22 1.19
CA VAL A 139 3.03 14.37 1.63
C VAL A 139 3.10 13.11 0.76
N MET A 140 1.95 12.48 0.49
CA MET A 140 1.87 11.25 -0.29
C MET A 140 2.26 11.45 -1.76
N ASP A 141 1.92 12.61 -2.33
CA ASP A 141 2.27 12.99 -3.70
C ASP A 141 3.69 13.58 -3.80
N ASN A 142 4.41 13.62 -2.69
CA ASN A 142 5.76 14.18 -2.57
C ASN A 142 5.87 15.62 -3.09
N GLU A 143 4.82 16.44 -2.85
CA GLU A 143 4.84 17.86 -3.23
C GLU A 143 5.97 18.58 -2.51
N ALA A 144 6.64 19.50 -3.22
CA ALA A 144 7.70 20.29 -2.64
C ALA A 144 7.22 21.12 -1.43
N THR A 145 7.92 20.97 -0.34
CA THR A 145 7.72 21.77 0.88
C THR A 145 8.28 23.18 0.71
N SER A 146 8.12 24.03 1.73
CA SER A 146 8.75 25.36 1.77
C SER A 146 10.30 25.30 1.69
N ALA A 147 10.90 24.15 1.96
CA ALA A 147 12.34 23.91 1.80
C ALA A 147 12.75 23.54 0.36
N GLY A 148 11.78 23.41 -0.56
CA GLY A 148 12.02 23.09 -1.98
C GLY A 148 12.21 21.61 -2.28
N THR A 149 12.10 20.73 -1.27
CA THR A 149 12.20 19.26 -1.40
C THR A 149 10.89 18.60 -1.00
N GLY A 150 10.56 17.47 -1.60
CA GLY A 150 9.41 16.66 -1.21
C GLY A 150 9.60 16.03 0.18
N ALA A 151 8.48 15.71 0.83
CA ALA A 151 8.53 15.09 2.16
C ALA A 151 9.18 13.70 2.12
N LEU A 152 8.99 12.95 1.03
CA LEU A 152 9.56 11.61 0.85
C LEU A 152 11.05 11.66 0.47
N ASP A 153 11.51 12.72 -0.21
CA ASP A 153 12.91 12.90 -0.60
C ASP A 153 13.84 13.01 0.61
N GLN A 154 13.30 13.38 1.78
CA GLN A 154 14.09 13.49 3.02
C GLN A 154 14.64 12.14 3.51
N PHE A 155 14.08 11.04 3.05
CA PHE A 155 14.52 9.69 3.40
C PHE A 155 15.67 9.20 2.50
N VAL A 156 15.83 9.80 1.30
CA VAL A 156 16.88 9.41 0.36
C VAL A 156 18.27 9.68 0.97
N GLY A 157 19.16 8.70 0.86
CA GLY A 157 20.50 8.75 1.44
C GLY A 157 20.55 8.46 2.95
N LYS A 158 19.43 8.10 3.58
CA LYS A 158 19.41 7.64 4.98
C LYS A 158 19.65 6.14 5.04
N SER A 159 20.40 5.69 6.05
CA SER A 159 20.56 4.26 6.38
C SER A 159 19.87 3.97 7.70
N GLY A 160 19.35 2.73 7.84
CA GLY A 160 18.59 2.31 9.04
C GLY A 160 19.39 2.10 10.31
N ALA A 161 20.63 2.54 10.35
CA ALA A 161 21.54 2.37 11.50
C ALA A 161 21.62 3.61 12.41
N GLY A 162 20.68 4.55 12.27
CA GLY A 162 20.74 5.78 13.05
C GLY A 162 19.40 6.28 13.52
#